data_c9a1f2b1f8115ee126307ab915a05ae2
#
_entry.id   c9a1f2b1f8115ee126307ab915a05ae2
#
_cell.length_a   1.000
_cell.length_b   1.000
_cell.length_c   1.000
_cell.angle_alpha   90.00
_cell.angle_beta   90.00
_cell.angle_gamma   90.00
#
_symmetry.space_group_name_H-M   'P 1'
#
loop_
_entity.id
_entity.type
_entity.pdbx_description
1 polymer ?
#
loop_
_entity_poly.entity_id
_entity_poly.type
_entity_poly.pdbx_seq_one_letter_code
_entity_poly.pdbx_strand_id
1 'polypeptide(L)'
;MEDKISKFHGREDSILYPSCFDANAGLFEQICGPEDAILSDELNHASIIDGIRLCKSKKYRYRHKDMDDLERMLAESQDCRSRLIVTDGVFSMDGNVCPLPEIKKLADKYNALIFIDECHATGFFGATGRGTEEFYGMEGSVDIINSTLGKALGGAAGGYTTGSRELISLLRQRSRPYSFSNSLPPPVVGTASKVFDILMTDSSLVKKITENTQRFEL
;
A
#
# COMPACT_ATOMS: atom_id res chain seq x y z
N MET A 1 -9.79 2.45 -15.79
CA MET A 1 -9.76 1.88 -14.43
C MET A 1 -8.65 2.52 -13.62
N GLU A 2 -7.42 2.54 -14.12
CA GLU A 2 -6.26 3.12 -13.45
C GLU A 2 -6.48 4.59 -13.06
N ASP A 3 -7.03 5.41 -13.95
CA ASP A 3 -7.41 6.82 -13.62
C ASP A 3 -8.42 6.94 -12.47
N LYS A 4 -9.30 5.94 -12.28
CA LYS A 4 -10.24 5.95 -11.15
C LYS A 4 -9.53 5.64 -9.83
N ILE A 5 -8.58 4.71 -9.86
CA ILE A 5 -7.77 4.36 -8.69
C ILE A 5 -6.93 5.56 -8.27
N SER A 6 -6.22 6.19 -9.21
CA SER A 6 -5.40 7.36 -8.90
C SER A 6 -6.23 8.52 -8.35
N LYS A 7 -7.40 8.81 -8.92
CA LYS A 7 -8.34 9.80 -8.41
C LYS A 7 -8.86 9.45 -7.02
N PHE A 8 -9.19 8.19 -6.78
CA PHE A 8 -9.69 7.73 -5.49
C PHE A 8 -8.67 7.94 -4.37
N HIS A 9 -7.39 7.62 -4.61
CA HIS A 9 -6.31 7.79 -3.65
C HIS A 9 -5.62 9.18 -3.71
N GLY A 10 -6.05 10.07 -4.61
CA GLY A 10 -5.41 11.37 -4.78
C GLY A 10 -3.96 11.27 -5.27
N ARG A 11 -3.67 10.29 -6.15
CA ARG A 11 -2.35 10.05 -6.73
C ARG A 11 -2.32 10.40 -8.21
N GLU A 12 -1.11 10.49 -8.80
CA GLU A 12 -0.94 10.91 -10.19
C GLU A 12 -1.26 9.81 -11.20
N ASP A 13 -0.91 8.57 -10.90
CA ASP A 13 -1.14 7.43 -11.80
C ASP A 13 -1.27 6.12 -11.02
N SER A 14 -1.69 5.05 -11.70
CA SER A 14 -1.87 3.72 -11.14
C SER A 14 -1.58 2.65 -12.17
N ILE A 15 -1.23 1.44 -11.71
CA ILE A 15 -0.99 0.25 -12.53
C ILE A 15 -1.70 -0.95 -11.93
N LEU A 16 -2.37 -1.74 -12.78
CA LEU A 16 -3.12 -2.94 -12.40
C LEU A 16 -2.27 -4.20 -12.47
N TYR A 17 -2.55 -5.13 -11.57
CA TYR A 17 -1.95 -6.46 -11.50
C TYR A 17 -3.01 -7.55 -11.32
N PRO A 18 -2.72 -8.82 -11.66
CA PRO A 18 -3.63 -9.94 -11.42
C PRO A 18 -4.02 -10.13 -9.95
N SER A 19 -3.13 -9.74 -9.03
CA SER A 19 -3.37 -9.75 -7.58
C SER A 19 -2.53 -8.69 -6.88
N CYS A 20 -2.85 -8.38 -5.61
CA CYS A 20 -1.96 -7.54 -4.80
C CYS A 20 -0.67 -8.28 -4.41
N PHE A 21 -0.69 -9.62 -4.37
CA PHE A 21 0.53 -10.40 -4.22
C PHE A 21 1.52 -10.07 -5.35
N ASP A 22 1.05 -10.04 -6.62
CA ASP A 22 1.86 -9.69 -7.78
C ASP A 22 2.32 -8.23 -7.75
N ALA A 23 1.46 -7.31 -7.28
CA ALA A 23 1.84 -5.91 -7.10
C ALA A 23 3.01 -5.76 -6.12
N ASN A 24 2.93 -6.43 -4.95
CA ASN A 24 3.99 -6.42 -3.94
C ASN A 24 5.26 -7.13 -4.44
N ALA A 25 5.13 -8.30 -5.04
CA ALA A 25 6.27 -9.06 -5.56
C ALA A 25 7.00 -8.33 -6.70
N GLY A 26 6.28 -7.55 -7.51
CA GLY A 26 6.81 -6.86 -8.68
C GLY A 26 7.35 -5.45 -8.44
N LEU A 27 7.30 -4.95 -7.19
CA LEU A 27 7.62 -3.55 -6.87
C LEU A 27 9.08 -3.37 -6.40
N PHE A 28 9.44 -4.02 -5.30
CA PHE A 28 10.63 -3.65 -4.52
C PHE A 28 11.94 -3.79 -5.28
N GLU A 29 12.11 -4.86 -6.08
CA GLU A 29 13.32 -5.06 -6.89
C GLU A 29 13.48 -4.03 -8.02
N GLN A 30 12.40 -3.29 -8.37
CA GLN A 30 12.44 -2.28 -9.43
C GLN A 30 12.85 -0.90 -8.91
N ILE A 31 12.58 -0.62 -7.64
CA ILE A 31 12.79 0.70 -7.05
C ILE A 31 13.96 0.75 -6.06
N CYS A 32 14.38 -0.40 -5.52
CA CYS A 32 15.48 -0.47 -4.55
C CYS A 32 16.58 -1.40 -5.05
N GLY A 33 17.80 -0.88 -5.12
CA GLY A 33 19.02 -1.62 -5.49
C GLY A 33 19.96 -1.88 -4.30
N PRO A 34 21.18 -2.38 -4.56
CA PRO A 34 22.15 -2.71 -3.50
C PRO A 34 22.58 -1.52 -2.62
N GLU A 35 22.43 -0.31 -3.13
CA GLU A 35 22.81 0.93 -2.43
C GLU A 35 21.67 1.49 -1.56
N ASP A 36 20.48 0.89 -1.63
CA ASP A 36 19.28 1.34 -0.94
C ASP A 36 18.97 0.48 0.27
N ALA A 37 18.15 1.00 1.18
CA ALA A 37 17.65 0.30 2.35
C ALA A 37 16.13 0.14 2.30
N ILE A 38 15.64 -1.04 2.69
CA ILE A 38 14.22 -1.30 2.96
C ILE A 38 14.07 -1.62 4.44
N LEU A 39 13.18 -0.86 5.12
CA LEU A 39 12.87 -1.03 6.52
C LEU A 39 11.44 -1.55 6.65
N SER A 40 11.28 -2.84 6.96
CA SER A 40 10.00 -3.55 6.92
C SER A 40 9.49 -3.87 8.31
N ASP A 41 8.21 -3.59 8.59
CA ASP A 41 7.56 -4.10 9.81
C ASP A 41 7.60 -5.64 9.83
N GLU A 42 7.82 -6.22 10.99
CA GLU A 42 8.01 -7.66 11.12
C GLU A 42 6.73 -8.49 10.87
N LEU A 43 5.55 -7.88 10.98
CA LEU A 43 4.26 -8.52 10.74
C LEU A 43 3.66 -8.21 9.36
N ASN A 44 4.41 -7.57 8.47
CA ASN A 44 3.97 -7.33 7.11
C ASN A 44 3.53 -8.62 6.40
N HIS A 45 2.58 -8.49 5.49
CA HIS A 45 2.05 -9.60 4.71
C HIS A 45 3.14 -10.38 3.95
N ALA A 46 2.93 -11.69 3.80
CA ALA A 46 3.89 -12.59 3.14
C ALA A 46 4.33 -12.11 1.75
N SER A 47 3.44 -11.50 0.96
CA SER A 47 3.78 -10.97 -0.37
C SER A 47 4.81 -9.83 -0.32
N ILE A 48 4.77 -9.01 0.72
CA ILE A 48 5.76 -7.95 0.97
C ILE A 48 7.10 -8.60 1.31
N ILE A 49 7.09 -9.56 2.23
CA ILE A 49 8.29 -10.30 2.63
C ILE A 49 8.95 -10.98 1.42
N ASP A 50 8.16 -11.64 0.58
CA ASP A 50 8.66 -12.32 -0.61
C ASP A 50 9.17 -11.33 -1.67
N GLY A 51 8.47 -10.23 -1.89
CA GLY A 51 8.92 -9.15 -2.78
C GLY A 51 10.26 -8.54 -2.33
N ILE A 52 10.42 -8.31 -1.02
CA ILE A 52 11.68 -7.81 -0.43
C ILE A 52 12.80 -8.86 -0.55
N ARG A 53 12.51 -10.16 -0.45
CA ARG A 53 13.50 -11.22 -0.65
C ARG A 53 14.12 -11.20 -2.04
N LEU A 54 13.35 -10.88 -3.08
CA LEU A 54 13.82 -10.76 -4.45
C LEU A 54 14.73 -9.55 -4.66
N CYS A 55 14.58 -8.51 -3.84
CA CYS A 55 15.35 -7.29 -3.94
C CYS A 55 16.79 -7.48 -3.43
N LYS A 56 17.75 -6.74 -4.03
CA LYS A 56 19.16 -6.74 -3.64
C LYS A 56 19.53 -5.66 -2.61
N SER A 57 18.58 -4.87 -2.15
CA SER A 57 18.77 -3.80 -1.16
C SER A 57 19.25 -4.34 0.19
N LYS A 58 19.82 -3.45 1.02
CA LYS A 58 19.98 -3.73 2.45
C LYS A 58 18.59 -3.86 3.08
N LYS A 59 18.39 -4.87 3.94
CA LYS A 59 17.09 -5.23 4.51
C LYS A 59 17.16 -5.10 6.02
N TYR A 60 16.27 -4.26 6.56
CA TYR A 60 16.07 -4.06 7.98
C TYR A 60 14.65 -4.50 8.33
N ARG A 61 14.50 -5.23 9.44
CA ARG A 61 13.20 -5.69 9.93
C ARG A 61 13.02 -5.14 11.33
N TYR A 62 12.14 -4.15 11.49
CA TYR A 62 11.85 -3.56 12.78
C TYR A 62 10.68 -4.29 13.47
N ARG A 63 10.69 -4.26 14.80
CA ARG A 63 9.64 -4.86 15.63
C ARG A 63 8.30 -4.19 15.37
N HIS A 64 7.24 -5.00 15.37
CA HIS A 64 5.89 -4.53 15.03
C HIS A 64 5.50 -3.25 15.76
N LYS A 65 5.24 -2.18 14.99
CA LYS A 65 4.85 -0.85 15.47
C LYS A 65 5.82 -0.20 16.47
N ASP A 66 7.05 -0.67 16.57
CA ASP A 66 8.08 -0.12 17.46
C ASP A 66 8.83 1.00 16.74
N MET A 67 8.46 2.23 17.04
CA MET A 67 9.02 3.41 16.39
C MET A 67 10.46 3.71 16.86
N ASP A 68 10.84 3.33 18.06
CA ASP A 68 12.23 3.45 18.53
C ASP A 68 13.14 2.49 17.76
N ASP A 69 12.69 1.27 17.50
CA ASP A 69 13.43 0.30 16.70
C ASP A 69 13.52 0.73 15.23
N LEU A 70 12.42 1.27 14.67
CA LEU A 70 12.42 1.85 13.32
C LEU A 70 13.41 3.03 13.23
N GLU A 71 13.39 3.93 14.21
CA GLU A 71 14.30 5.09 14.23
C GLU A 71 15.77 4.65 14.31
N ARG A 72 16.09 3.66 15.15
CA ARG A 72 17.44 3.08 15.23
C ARG A 72 17.89 2.56 13.86
N MET A 73 17.05 1.81 13.15
CA MET A 73 17.40 1.27 11.83
C MET A 73 17.50 2.36 10.74
N LEU A 74 16.69 3.40 10.81
CA LEU A 74 16.83 4.56 9.94
C LEU A 74 18.17 5.28 10.16
N ALA A 75 18.60 5.42 11.41
CA ALA A 75 19.91 5.99 11.74
C ALA A 75 21.07 5.09 11.24
N GLU A 76 20.96 3.77 11.39
CA GLU A 76 21.96 2.81 10.90
C GLU A 76 22.06 2.75 9.37
N SER A 77 21.01 3.16 8.66
CA SER A 77 20.96 3.12 7.18
C SER A 77 21.29 4.44 6.49
N GLN A 78 21.88 5.41 7.21
CA GLN A 78 22.19 6.75 6.66
C GLN A 78 23.26 6.74 5.55
N ASP A 79 24.08 5.71 5.45
CA ASP A 79 25.03 5.48 4.38
C ASP A 79 24.37 4.99 3.06
N CYS A 80 23.09 4.59 3.11
CA CYS A 80 22.36 4.17 1.93
C CYS A 80 21.89 5.37 1.10
N ARG A 81 21.84 5.18 -0.22
CA ARG A 81 21.38 6.20 -1.17
C ARG A 81 19.93 6.62 -0.88
N SER A 82 19.04 5.66 -0.66
CA SER A 82 17.64 5.91 -0.29
C SER A 82 17.16 4.92 0.77
N ARG A 83 16.07 5.26 1.43
CA ARG A 83 15.40 4.45 2.45
C ARG A 83 13.92 4.35 2.12
N LEU A 84 13.36 3.13 2.20
CA LEU A 84 11.94 2.87 2.02
C LEU A 84 11.40 2.20 3.28
N ILE A 85 10.50 2.88 3.98
CA ILE A 85 9.73 2.30 5.10
C ILE A 85 8.55 1.55 4.50
N VAL A 86 8.35 0.31 4.92
CA VAL A 86 7.34 -0.60 4.36
C VAL A 86 6.47 -1.15 5.48
N THR A 87 5.16 -0.95 5.38
CA THR A 87 4.18 -1.42 6.37
C THR A 87 2.85 -1.77 5.73
N ASP A 88 2.08 -2.68 6.35
CA ASP A 88 0.63 -2.76 6.13
C ASP A 88 -0.04 -1.54 6.78
N GLY A 89 -1.10 -1.00 6.18
CA GLY A 89 -1.91 0.05 6.78
C GLY A 89 -2.76 -0.48 7.94
N VAL A 90 -3.47 -1.59 7.67
CA VAL A 90 -4.19 -2.40 8.66
C VAL A 90 -3.69 -3.84 8.57
N PHE A 91 -3.20 -4.37 9.67
CA PHE A 91 -2.64 -5.72 9.74
C PHE A 91 -3.76 -6.77 9.86
N SER A 92 -3.84 -7.67 8.89
CA SER A 92 -4.98 -8.59 8.73
C SER A 92 -5.19 -9.56 9.89
N MET A 93 -4.11 -10.04 10.51
CA MET A 93 -4.18 -11.07 11.55
C MET A 93 -4.41 -10.49 12.94
N ASP A 94 -3.92 -9.26 13.18
CA ASP A 94 -3.92 -8.64 14.49
C ASP A 94 -4.94 -7.49 14.62
N GLY A 95 -5.45 -6.98 13.50
CA GLY A 95 -6.36 -5.84 13.45
C GLY A 95 -5.72 -4.50 13.82
N ASN A 96 -4.41 -4.47 14.01
CA ASN A 96 -3.68 -3.25 14.32
C ASN A 96 -3.64 -2.30 13.13
N VAL A 97 -3.73 -1.00 13.40
CA VAL A 97 -3.47 0.07 12.43
C VAL A 97 -2.02 0.52 12.59
N CYS A 98 -1.31 0.75 11.48
CA CYS A 98 0.05 1.29 11.54
C CYS A 98 0.04 2.71 12.13
N PRO A 99 1.07 3.10 12.90
CA PRO A 99 1.18 4.45 13.47
C PRO A 99 1.70 5.44 12.40
N LEU A 100 0.86 5.73 11.38
CA LEU A 100 1.27 6.56 10.24
C LEU A 100 1.80 7.94 10.63
N PRO A 101 1.24 8.66 11.63
CA PRO A 101 1.77 9.96 12.03
C PRO A 101 3.23 9.88 12.51
N GLU A 102 3.56 8.87 13.31
CA GLU A 102 4.90 8.64 13.82
C GLU A 102 5.85 8.18 12.72
N ILE A 103 5.40 7.28 11.85
CA ILE A 103 6.16 6.83 10.66
C ILE A 103 6.48 8.04 9.76
N LYS A 104 5.51 8.92 9.50
CA LYS A 104 5.72 10.11 8.67
C LYS A 104 6.75 11.05 9.29
N LYS A 105 6.67 11.28 10.60
CA LYS A 105 7.64 12.10 11.31
C LYS A 105 9.08 11.54 11.18
N LEU A 106 9.24 10.23 11.28
CA LEU A 106 10.53 9.58 11.09
C LEU A 106 10.98 9.62 9.63
N ALA A 107 10.05 9.38 8.69
CA ALA A 107 10.34 9.47 7.26
C ALA A 107 10.87 10.86 6.88
N ASP A 108 10.24 11.93 7.36
CA ASP A 108 10.68 13.30 7.13
C ASP A 108 12.04 13.57 7.76
N LYS A 109 12.25 13.12 9.00
CA LYS A 109 13.52 13.30 9.73
C LYS A 109 14.71 12.65 9.02
N TYR A 110 14.49 11.46 8.43
CA TYR A 110 15.54 10.63 7.83
C TYR A 110 15.51 10.63 6.31
N ASN A 111 14.69 11.46 5.67
CA ASN A 111 14.50 11.53 4.22
C ASN A 111 14.22 10.14 3.63
N ALA A 112 13.22 9.46 4.15
CA ALA A 112 12.78 8.16 3.72
C ALA A 112 11.44 8.24 2.97
N LEU A 113 11.21 7.34 2.03
CA LEU A 113 9.92 7.13 1.36
C LEU A 113 9.05 6.19 2.20
N ILE A 114 7.73 6.28 2.02
CA ILE A 114 6.75 5.43 2.70
C ILE A 114 5.97 4.62 1.68
N PHE A 115 5.96 3.30 1.87
CA PHE A 115 5.08 2.35 1.20
C PHE A 115 4.05 1.81 2.19
N ILE A 116 2.77 1.78 1.79
CA ILE A 116 1.70 1.14 2.57
C ILE A 116 0.92 0.13 1.71
N ASP A 117 0.71 -1.07 2.27
CA ASP A 117 -0.28 -2.03 1.76
C ASP A 117 -1.64 -1.75 2.42
N GLU A 118 -2.60 -1.33 1.61
CA GLU A 118 -3.95 -0.95 2.01
C GLU A 118 -4.98 -2.07 1.76
N CYS A 119 -4.55 -3.31 1.57
CA CYS A 119 -5.43 -4.44 1.25
C CYS A 119 -6.53 -4.68 2.29
N HIS A 120 -6.27 -4.34 3.54
CA HIS A 120 -7.22 -4.47 4.65
C HIS A 120 -7.77 -3.11 5.13
N ALA A 121 -7.67 -2.07 4.32
CA ALA A 121 -8.18 -0.74 4.62
C ALA A 121 -9.01 -0.14 3.48
N THR A 122 -8.52 -0.19 2.24
CA THR A 122 -9.24 0.38 1.08
C THR A 122 -10.64 -0.22 0.92
N GLY A 123 -11.62 0.65 0.78
CA GLY A 123 -13.02 0.31 0.56
C GLY A 123 -13.90 0.44 1.80
N PHE A 124 -13.33 0.54 3.00
CA PHE A 124 -14.13 0.66 4.23
C PHE A 124 -13.47 1.48 5.36
N PHE A 125 -12.15 1.59 5.39
CA PHE A 125 -11.42 2.29 6.45
C PHE A 125 -11.23 3.76 6.09
N GLY A 126 -11.41 4.65 7.08
CA GLY A 126 -11.54 6.10 6.85
C GLY A 126 -12.98 6.52 6.58
N ALA A 127 -13.22 7.82 6.50
CA ALA A 127 -14.57 8.41 6.37
C ALA A 127 -15.28 8.05 5.06
N THR A 128 -14.53 7.86 3.98
CA THR A 128 -15.03 7.53 2.65
C THR A 128 -14.39 6.27 2.06
N GLY A 129 -13.66 5.49 2.90
CA GLY A 129 -13.06 4.22 2.54
C GLY A 129 -11.73 4.34 1.78
N ARG A 130 -11.02 5.47 1.89
CA ARG A 130 -9.73 5.68 1.22
C ARG A 130 -8.54 5.07 1.95
N GLY A 131 -8.75 4.54 3.14
CA GLY A 131 -7.74 3.80 3.87
C GLY A 131 -7.07 4.60 4.99
N THR A 132 -5.83 4.22 5.29
CA THR A 132 -5.11 4.65 6.49
C THR A 132 -4.77 6.14 6.48
N GLU A 133 -4.42 6.72 5.34
CA GLU A 133 -4.17 8.17 5.25
C GLU A 133 -5.41 8.97 5.62
N GLU A 134 -6.58 8.61 5.06
CA GLU A 134 -7.85 9.27 5.36
C GLU A 134 -8.25 9.10 6.84
N PHE A 135 -8.00 7.93 7.41
CA PHE A 135 -8.27 7.66 8.82
C PHE A 135 -7.53 8.63 9.74
N TYR A 136 -6.29 8.98 9.41
CA TYR A 136 -5.48 9.94 10.17
C TYR A 136 -5.60 11.38 9.69
N GLY A 137 -6.35 11.68 8.61
CA GLY A 137 -6.42 13.01 8.00
C GLY A 137 -5.06 13.45 7.42
N MET A 138 -4.33 12.51 6.83
CA MET A 138 -2.96 12.68 6.33
C MET A 138 -2.84 12.33 4.84
N GLU A 139 -3.88 12.63 4.05
CA GLU A 139 -3.89 12.33 2.63
C GLU A 139 -2.70 12.96 1.90
N GLY A 140 -2.01 12.18 1.12
CA GLY A 140 -0.81 12.60 0.40
C GLY A 140 0.50 12.41 1.15
N SER A 141 0.48 11.83 2.35
CA SER A 141 1.68 11.60 3.17
C SER A 141 2.48 10.35 2.80
N VAL A 142 1.86 9.42 2.06
CA VAL A 142 2.45 8.16 1.62
C VAL A 142 2.87 8.26 0.16
N ASP A 143 4.05 7.75 -0.19
CA ASP A 143 4.58 7.82 -1.55
C ASP A 143 4.02 6.72 -2.46
N ILE A 144 3.84 5.52 -1.92
CA ILE A 144 3.43 4.33 -2.66
C ILE A 144 2.33 3.60 -1.90
N ILE A 145 1.21 3.38 -2.56
CA ILE A 145 0.09 2.58 -2.02
C ILE A 145 -0.11 1.36 -2.91
N ASN A 146 -0.09 0.18 -2.31
CA ASN A 146 -0.59 -1.03 -2.93
C ASN A 146 -1.93 -1.43 -2.29
N SER A 147 -2.84 -1.98 -3.09
CA SER A 147 -4.09 -2.53 -2.56
C SER A 147 -4.71 -3.57 -3.49
N THR A 148 -5.81 -4.17 -3.05
CA THR A 148 -6.47 -5.29 -3.73
C THR A 148 -7.88 -4.92 -4.21
N LEU A 149 -8.32 -5.61 -5.26
CA LEU A 149 -9.69 -5.58 -5.78
C LEU A 149 -10.50 -6.83 -5.36
N GLY A 150 -9.95 -7.65 -4.47
CA GLY A 150 -10.52 -8.94 -4.09
C GLY A 150 -10.89 -9.07 -2.59
N LYS A 151 -11.12 -7.96 -1.90
CA LYS A 151 -11.51 -7.94 -0.47
C LYS A 151 -12.69 -6.98 -0.26
N ALA A 152 -12.58 -6.02 0.67
CA ALA A 152 -13.63 -5.02 0.91
C ALA A 152 -13.89 -4.16 -0.35
N LEU A 153 -12.84 -3.75 -1.05
CA LEU A 153 -12.98 -3.20 -2.38
C LEU A 153 -13.29 -4.34 -3.35
N GLY A 154 -14.53 -4.44 -3.78
CA GLY A 154 -15.07 -5.55 -4.56
C GLY A 154 -14.76 -5.44 -6.05
N GLY A 155 -14.20 -6.49 -6.62
CA GLY A 155 -13.93 -6.63 -8.05
C GLY A 155 -13.71 -8.09 -8.41
N ALA A 156 -13.77 -8.97 -7.43
CA ALA A 156 -13.53 -10.40 -7.44
C ALA A 156 -12.04 -10.79 -7.46
N ALA A 157 -11.18 -10.06 -8.17
CA ALA A 157 -9.74 -10.32 -8.24
C ALA A 157 -8.98 -9.08 -8.65
N GLY A 158 -7.68 -9.09 -8.41
CA GLY A 158 -6.76 -8.05 -8.86
C GLY A 158 -6.10 -7.30 -7.72
N GLY A 159 -5.07 -6.58 -8.08
CA GLY A 159 -4.35 -5.65 -7.24
C GLY A 159 -3.88 -4.45 -8.04
N TYR A 160 -3.35 -3.47 -7.36
CA TYR A 160 -2.80 -2.28 -7.99
C TYR A 160 -1.74 -1.61 -7.14
N THR A 161 -0.88 -0.86 -7.82
CA THR A 161 0.00 0.13 -7.21
C THR A 161 -0.43 1.51 -7.67
N THR A 162 -0.45 2.49 -6.78
CA THR A 162 -0.69 3.89 -7.11
C THR A 162 0.35 4.79 -6.45
N GLY A 163 0.76 5.86 -7.14
CA GLY A 163 1.82 6.76 -6.70
C GLY A 163 2.13 7.84 -7.73
N SER A 164 3.39 8.26 -7.80
CA SER A 164 3.85 9.23 -8.80
C SER A 164 3.84 8.62 -10.21
N ARG A 165 3.75 9.48 -11.21
CA ARG A 165 3.76 9.08 -12.62
C ARG A 165 5.06 8.40 -13.03
N GLU A 166 6.18 8.87 -12.49
CA GLU A 166 7.50 8.29 -12.74
C GLU A 166 7.61 6.87 -12.20
N LEU A 167 7.12 6.64 -10.99
CA LEU A 167 7.04 5.29 -10.39
C LEU A 167 6.22 4.36 -11.28
N ILE A 168 5.00 4.77 -11.62
CA ILE A 168 4.09 3.92 -12.41
C ILE A 168 4.65 3.68 -13.82
N SER A 169 5.26 4.68 -14.45
CA SER A 169 5.94 4.52 -15.74
C SER A 169 7.09 3.50 -15.64
N LEU A 170 7.89 3.55 -14.58
CA LEU A 170 8.95 2.57 -14.32
C LEU A 170 8.39 1.15 -14.18
N LEU A 171 7.32 0.99 -13.38
CA LEU A 171 6.70 -0.32 -13.14
C LEU A 171 6.11 -0.92 -14.43
N ARG A 172 5.48 -0.10 -15.30
CA ARG A 172 4.99 -0.56 -16.60
C ARG A 172 6.07 -1.15 -17.48
N GLN A 173 7.31 -0.67 -17.36
CA GLN A 173 8.43 -1.14 -18.18
C GLN A 173 9.21 -2.29 -17.52
N ARG A 174 9.22 -2.40 -16.20
CA ARG A 174 10.15 -3.26 -15.48
C ARG A 174 9.50 -4.28 -14.54
N SER A 175 8.28 -4.06 -14.09
CA SER A 175 7.61 -4.97 -13.16
C SER A 175 7.32 -6.31 -13.84
N ARG A 176 7.97 -7.37 -13.37
CA ARG A 176 7.91 -8.71 -13.99
C ARG A 176 6.49 -9.29 -14.02
N PRO A 177 5.68 -9.24 -12.95
CA PRO A 177 4.31 -9.73 -13.00
C PRO A 177 3.45 -8.97 -14.01
N TYR A 178 3.69 -7.68 -14.23
CA TYR A 178 3.00 -6.89 -15.24
C TYR A 178 3.41 -7.30 -16.66
N SER A 179 4.73 -7.44 -16.90
CA SER A 179 5.25 -7.68 -18.25
C SER A 179 5.14 -9.15 -18.71
N PHE A 180 5.17 -10.11 -17.76
CA PHE A 180 5.31 -11.54 -18.04
C PHE A 180 4.17 -12.41 -17.49
N SER A 181 3.10 -11.81 -16.98
CA SER A 181 1.90 -12.51 -16.54
C SER A 181 0.65 -11.99 -17.28
N ASN A 182 -0.53 -12.44 -16.84
CA ASN A 182 -1.79 -12.06 -17.48
C ASN A 182 -2.32 -10.73 -16.96
N SER A 183 -3.12 -10.05 -17.78
CA SER A 183 -3.92 -8.91 -17.35
C SER A 183 -5.22 -9.34 -16.68
N LEU A 184 -5.85 -8.44 -15.93
CA LEU A 184 -7.18 -8.68 -15.37
C LEU A 184 -8.23 -8.91 -16.49
N PRO A 185 -9.13 -9.89 -16.31
CA PRO A 185 -10.22 -10.10 -17.25
C PRO A 185 -11.14 -8.87 -17.34
N PRO A 186 -11.63 -8.51 -18.54
CA PRO A 186 -12.50 -7.35 -18.72
C PRO A 186 -13.71 -7.28 -17.78
N PRO A 187 -14.43 -8.38 -17.46
CA PRO A 187 -15.55 -8.35 -16.51
C PRO A 187 -15.12 -7.92 -15.09
N VAL A 188 -13.93 -8.36 -14.64
CA VAL A 188 -13.37 -7.98 -13.34
C VAL A 188 -13.06 -6.49 -13.30
N VAL A 189 -12.42 -5.97 -14.36
CA VAL A 189 -12.13 -4.53 -14.50
C VAL A 189 -13.41 -3.70 -14.53
N GLY A 190 -14.43 -4.16 -15.25
CA GLY A 190 -15.74 -3.51 -15.32
C GLY A 190 -16.42 -3.45 -13.95
N THR A 191 -16.44 -4.56 -13.22
CA THR A 191 -17.01 -4.64 -11.88
C THR A 191 -16.27 -3.73 -10.90
N ALA A 192 -14.95 -3.83 -10.83
CA ALA A 192 -14.14 -2.98 -9.94
C ALA A 192 -14.30 -1.49 -10.28
N SER A 193 -14.34 -1.14 -11.58
CA SER A 193 -14.58 0.24 -12.03
C SER A 193 -15.91 0.78 -11.51
N LYS A 194 -16.97 -0.05 -11.50
CA LYS A 194 -18.27 0.34 -10.97
C LYS A 194 -18.25 0.51 -9.45
N VAL A 195 -17.50 -0.34 -8.74
CA VAL A 195 -17.34 -0.21 -7.27
C VAL A 195 -16.67 1.12 -6.92
N PHE A 196 -15.63 1.53 -7.63
CA PHE A 196 -15.03 2.85 -7.42
C PHE A 196 -16.01 3.99 -7.68
N ASP A 197 -16.86 3.90 -8.71
CA ASP A 197 -17.91 4.92 -8.97
C ASP A 197 -18.85 5.03 -7.76
N ILE A 198 -19.25 3.91 -7.17
CA ILE A 198 -20.11 3.88 -5.99
C ILE A 198 -19.39 4.53 -4.80
N LEU A 199 -18.18 4.10 -4.48
CA LEU A 199 -17.41 4.63 -3.34
C LEU A 199 -17.13 6.14 -3.46
N MET A 200 -16.88 6.63 -4.67
CA MET A 200 -16.63 8.06 -4.90
C MET A 200 -17.89 8.93 -4.81
N THR A 201 -19.08 8.33 -4.91
CA THR A 201 -20.36 9.07 -4.92
C THR A 201 -21.21 8.82 -3.68
N ASP A 202 -21.02 7.69 -2.99
CA ASP A 202 -21.86 7.27 -1.85
C ASP A 202 -21.02 6.61 -0.76
N SER A 203 -20.96 7.25 0.41
CA SER A 203 -20.29 6.72 1.61
C SER A 203 -21.20 5.91 2.53
N SER A 204 -22.45 5.63 2.14
CA SER A 204 -23.44 4.94 3.00
C SER A 204 -22.97 3.54 3.42
N LEU A 205 -22.31 2.81 2.51
CA LEU A 205 -21.77 1.47 2.81
C LEU A 205 -20.62 1.55 3.84
N VAL A 206 -19.75 2.55 3.72
CA VAL A 206 -18.64 2.79 4.66
C VAL A 206 -19.20 3.15 6.03
N LYS A 207 -20.20 4.04 6.11
CA LYS A 207 -20.88 4.38 7.36
C LYS A 207 -21.53 3.16 8.01
N LYS A 208 -22.23 2.34 7.20
CA LYS A 208 -22.88 1.13 7.68
C LYS A 208 -21.92 0.12 8.30
N ILE A 209 -20.75 -0.10 7.70
CA ILE A 209 -19.76 -1.00 8.29
C ILE A 209 -19.19 -0.43 9.59
N THR A 210 -18.95 0.87 9.66
CA THR A 210 -18.50 1.55 10.89
C THR A 210 -19.53 1.40 12.01
N GLU A 211 -20.81 1.65 11.74
CA GLU A 211 -21.90 1.45 12.70
C GLU A 211 -22.01 -0.01 13.17
N ASN A 212 -21.85 -0.98 12.26
CA ASN A 212 -21.87 -2.39 12.61
C ASN A 212 -20.69 -2.78 13.49
N THR A 213 -19.50 -2.26 13.22
CA THR A 213 -18.30 -2.49 14.04
C THR A 213 -18.53 -1.97 15.46
N GLN A 214 -19.04 -0.75 15.62
CA GLN A 214 -19.37 -0.20 16.94
C GLN A 214 -20.39 -1.05 17.72
N ARG A 215 -21.38 -1.65 17.04
CA ARG A 215 -22.33 -2.57 17.68
C ARG A 215 -21.71 -3.90 18.09
N PHE A 216 -20.64 -4.31 17.42
CA PHE A 216 -19.95 -5.56 17.72
C PHE A 216 -18.98 -5.43 18.91
N GLU A 217 -18.48 -4.21 19.16
CA GLU A 217 -17.58 -3.90 20.28
C GLU A 217 -18.34 -3.69 21.61
N LEU A 218 -19.67 -3.61 21.60
CA LEU A 218 -20.54 -3.49 22.78
C LEU A 218 -20.95 -4.87 23.32
#